data_5be2ee21b6919d9e5cd06d36b7120073
#
_entry.id   5be2ee21b6919d9e5cd06d36b7120073
#
_cell.length_a   1.000
_cell.length_b   1.000
_cell.length_c   1.000
_cell.angle_alpha   90.00
_cell.angle_beta   90.00
_cell.angle_gamma   90.00
#
_symmetry.space_group_name_H-M   'P 1'
#
loop_
_entity.id
_entity.type
_entity.pdbx_description
1 polymer ?
#
loop_
_entity_poly.entity_id
_entity_poly.type
_entity_poly.pdbx_seq_one_letter_code
_entity_poly.pdbx_strand_id
1 'polypeptide(L)'
;MLELIDLHKAYGRHEVLRGVSLALRPGSIHGLIGANGAGKTTLINCLYGLENGFTGTVRATGAAGPVREITGLLPYEPYFYPRLTGREYVEFCLQARRRPVPDLHPWNQLLELPLDQYATDYSAGMKKKLALLALLVQDFPFLILDEPFNGLDLEANLLLKEILKRLRDRGTGILLTSHILGTLTEIADEATVLVGGRVQRHYAATEFGTLEADLLAALHGEKLGQLRALL
;
A
#
# COMPACT_ATOMS: atom_id res chain seq x y z
N MET A 1 -1.12 3.30 -16.81
CA MET A 1 -2.20 2.82 -15.92
C MET A 1 -1.87 1.39 -15.53
N LEU A 2 -2.07 1.02 -14.29
CA LEU A 2 -1.88 -0.34 -13.78
C LEU A 2 -3.25 -0.96 -13.52
N GLU A 3 -3.52 -2.13 -14.09
CA GLU A 3 -4.84 -2.76 -14.09
C GLU A 3 -4.80 -4.19 -13.59
N LEU A 4 -5.75 -4.52 -12.73
CA LEU A 4 -6.12 -5.88 -12.37
C LEU A 4 -7.49 -6.16 -12.97
N ILE A 5 -7.63 -7.28 -13.65
CA ILE A 5 -8.87 -7.63 -14.33
C ILE A 5 -9.25 -9.06 -13.95
N ASP A 6 -10.41 -9.18 -13.31
CA ASP A 6 -11.04 -10.44 -12.92
C ASP A 6 -10.10 -11.39 -12.15
N LEU A 7 -9.43 -10.87 -11.11
CA LEU A 7 -8.46 -11.63 -10.33
C LEU A 7 -9.16 -12.62 -9.39
N HIS A 8 -8.79 -13.90 -9.51
CA HIS A 8 -9.18 -14.97 -8.59
C HIS A 8 -7.95 -15.61 -7.96
N LYS A 9 -7.95 -15.81 -6.65
CA LYS A 9 -6.87 -16.47 -5.92
C LYS A 9 -7.44 -17.35 -4.83
N ALA A 10 -6.95 -18.59 -4.77
CA ALA A 10 -7.27 -19.52 -3.69
C ALA A 10 -6.01 -20.12 -3.07
N TYR A 11 -6.06 -20.44 -1.78
CA TYR A 11 -5.09 -21.24 -1.05
C TYR A 11 -5.75 -22.57 -0.66
N GLY A 12 -5.39 -23.62 -1.37
CA GLY A 12 -6.08 -24.91 -1.27
C GLY A 12 -7.55 -24.77 -1.67
N ARG A 13 -8.47 -25.02 -0.73
CA ARG A 13 -9.92 -24.89 -0.94
C ARG A 13 -10.48 -23.51 -0.53
N HIS A 14 -9.65 -22.65 0.04
CA HIS A 14 -10.08 -21.34 0.51
C HIS A 14 -9.85 -20.28 -0.58
N GLU A 15 -10.95 -19.83 -1.19
CA GLU A 15 -10.92 -18.76 -2.18
C GLU A 15 -10.87 -17.40 -1.47
N VAL A 16 -9.78 -16.64 -1.71
CA VAL A 16 -9.49 -15.35 -1.06
C VAL A 16 -9.84 -14.18 -1.96
N LEU A 17 -9.58 -14.29 -3.27
CA LEU A 17 -10.01 -13.29 -4.26
C LEU A 17 -10.99 -13.92 -5.25
N ARG A 18 -12.07 -13.21 -5.55
CA ARG A 18 -13.25 -13.73 -6.26
C ARG A 18 -13.70 -12.77 -7.36
N GLY A 19 -12.86 -12.63 -8.40
CA GLY A 19 -13.14 -11.74 -9.53
C GLY A 19 -12.90 -10.27 -9.22
N VAL A 20 -11.75 -9.95 -8.59
CA VAL A 20 -11.40 -8.57 -8.25
C VAL A 20 -10.86 -7.84 -9.46
N SER A 21 -11.46 -6.69 -9.78
CA SER A 21 -10.94 -5.75 -10.78
C SER A 21 -10.68 -4.39 -10.16
N LEU A 22 -9.54 -3.79 -10.50
CA LEU A 22 -9.11 -2.49 -10.01
C LEU A 22 -8.17 -1.83 -11.01
N ALA A 23 -8.26 -0.52 -11.16
CA ALA A 23 -7.35 0.26 -11.99
C ALA A 23 -6.68 1.35 -11.15
N LEU A 24 -5.36 1.45 -11.25
CA LEU A 24 -4.57 2.52 -10.64
C LEU A 24 -4.07 3.47 -11.72
N ARG A 25 -4.48 4.72 -11.63
CA ARG A 25 -4.12 5.76 -12.60
C ARG A 25 -2.83 6.47 -12.17
N PRO A 26 -1.99 6.90 -13.12
CA PRO A 26 -0.94 7.86 -12.81
C PRO A 26 -1.52 9.14 -12.21
N GLY A 27 -0.83 9.74 -11.24
CA GLY A 27 -1.27 10.98 -10.61
C GLY A 27 -2.55 10.83 -9.78
N SER A 28 -2.83 9.65 -9.24
CA SER A 28 -3.95 9.43 -8.32
C SER A 28 -3.54 8.61 -7.10
N ILE A 29 -4.19 8.86 -5.98
CA ILE A 29 -4.12 8.05 -4.77
C ILE A 29 -5.39 7.23 -4.67
N HIS A 30 -5.26 5.92 -4.74
CA HIS A 30 -6.37 4.97 -4.63
C HIS A 30 -6.30 4.23 -3.29
N GLY A 31 -7.34 4.36 -2.48
CA GLY A 31 -7.48 3.65 -1.21
C GLY A 31 -8.10 2.26 -1.40
N LEU A 32 -7.50 1.23 -0.83
CA LEU A 32 -8.08 -0.11 -0.76
C LEU A 32 -8.50 -0.42 0.68
N ILE A 33 -9.80 -0.46 0.91
CA ILE A 33 -10.43 -0.58 2.22
C ILE A 33 -11.03 -1.99 2.38
N GLY A 34 -10.93 -2.54 3.57
CA GLY A 34 -11.54 -3.82 3.90
C GLY A 34 -11.11 -4.31 5.27
N ALA A 35 -11.92 -5.15 5.88
CA ALA A 35 -11.59 -5.79 7.15
C ALA A 35 -10.33 -6.68 7.04
N ASN A 36 -9.77 -7.08 8.18
CA ASN A 36 -8.72 -8.09 8.20
C ASN A 36 -9.26 -9.39 7.60
N GLY A 37 -8.45 -10.01 6.71
CA GLY A 37 -8.88 -11.19 5.96
C GLY A 37 -9.73 -10.90 4.71
N ALA A 38 -10.04 -9.65 4.38
CA ALA A 38 -10.80 -9.30 3.15
C ALA A 38 -10.05 -9.62 1.84
N GLY A 39 -8.74 -9.88 1.90
CA GLY A 39 -7.91 -10.21 0.73
C GLY A 39 -7.00 -9.08 0.26
N LYS A 40 -6.89 -7.95 0.98
CA LYS A 40 -6.07 -6.78 0.58
C LYS A 40 -4.60 -7.14 0.31
N THR A 41 -3.92 -7.75 1.28
CA THR A 41 -2.51 -8.16 1.13
C THR A 41 -2.34 -9.21 0.04
N THR A 42 -3.28 -10.15 -0.11
CA THR A 42 -3.26 -11.12 -1.22
C THR A 42 -3.39 -10.41 -2.57
N LEU A 43 -4.27 -9.42 -2.69
CA LEU A 43 -4.41 -8.61 -3.90
C LEU A 43 -3.12 -7.86 -4.24
N ILE A 44 -2.50 -7.22 -3.24
CA ILE A 44 -1.22 -6.53 -3.37
C ILE A 44 -0.12 -7.50 -3.83
N ASN A 45 -0.03 -8.68 -3.22
CA ASN A 45 0.98 -9.68 -3.57
C ASN A 45 0.80 -10.23 -4.99
N CYS A 46 -0.44 -10.45 -5.43
CA CYS A 46 -0.74 -10.82 -6.82
C CYS A 46 -0.35 -9.69 -7.78
N LEU A 47 -0.71 -8.45 -7.46
CA LEU A 47 -0.39 -7.27 -8.27
C LEU A 47 1.12 -7.07 -8.44
N TYR A 48 1.88 -7.19 -7.36
CA TYR A 48 3.33 -7.02 -7.38
C TYR A 48 4.09 -8.25 -7.95
N GLY A 49 3.42 -9.41 -8.04
CA GLY A 49 4.00 -10.65 -8.54
C GLY A 49 4.77 -11.46 -7.48
N LEU A 50 4.44 -11.28 -6.19
CA LEU A 50 4.91 -12.13 -5.10
C LEU A 50 4.08 -13.42 -4.98
N GLU A 51 2.84 -13.40 -5.45
CA GLU A 51 1.96 -14.56 -5.48
C GLU A 51 1.75 -15.06 -6.90
N ASN A 52 1.86 -16.38 -7.05
CA ASN A 52 1.56 -17.11 -8.28
C ASN A 52 0.27 -17.93 -8.13
N GLY A 53 -0.20 -18.56 -9.21
CA GLY A 53 -1.37 -19.44 -9.16
C GLY A 53 -2.67 -18.69 -8.89
N PHE A 54 -2.79 -17.47 -9.41
CA PHE A 54 -4.05 -16.75 -9.58
C PHE A 54 -4.50 -16.83 -11.05
N THR A 55 -5.79 -16.61 -11.30
CA THR A 55 -6.35 -16.38 -12.64
C THR A 55 -6.75 -14.92 -12.79
N GLY A 56 -7.00 -14.50 -14.03
CA GLY A 56 -7.21 -13.08 -14.36
C GLY A 56 -5.95 -12.45 -14.95
N THR A 57 -5.94 -11.13 -15.06
CA THR A 57 -4.87 -10.39 -15.72
C THR A 57 -4.36 -9.26 -14.85
N VAL A 58 -3.02 -9.14 -14.74
CA VAL A 58 -2.33 -7.96 -14.19
C VAL A 58 -1.50 -7.37 -15.31
N ARG A 59 -1.73 -6.10 -15.65
CA ARG A 59 -1.01 -5.43 -16.73
C ARG A 59 -0.74 -3.96 -16.43
N ALA A 60 0.32 -3.43 -17.04
CA ALA A 60 0.61 -2.00 -17.07
C ALA A 60 0.45 -1.48 -18.50
N THR A 61 -0.46 -0.54 -18.70
CA THR A 61 -0.66 0.10 -20.01
C THR A 61 0.29 1.29 -20.14
N GLY A 62 1.05 1.34 -21.24
CA GLY A 62 1.99 2.44 -21.51
C GLY A 62 3.37 2.28 -20.85
N ALA A 63 3.66 1.15 -20.23
CA ALA A 63 4.99 0.82 -19.72
C ALA A 63 5.47 -0.52 -20.34
N ALA A 64 6.74 -0.57 -20.71
CA ALA A 64 7.39 -1.81 -21.14
C ALA A 64 7.98 -2.51 -19.91
N GLY A 65 7.76 -3.82 -19.79
CA GLY A 65 8.34 -4.64 -18.74
C GLY A 65 7.33 -5.14 -17.69
N PRO A 66 7.80 -6.01 -16.78
CA PRO A 66 6.96 -6.56 -15.73
C PRO A 66 6.55 -5.48 -14.71
N VAL A 67 5.36 -5.64 -14.13
CA VAL A 67 4.78 -4.69 -13.16
C VAL A 67 5.75 -4.34 -12.03
N ARG A 68 6.50 -5.30 -11.51
CA ARG A 68 7.48 -5.09 -10.42
C ARG A 68 8.64 -4.14 -10.78
N GLU A 69 8.90 -3.90 -12.06
CA GLU A 69 9.96 -2.96 -12.47
C GLU A 69 9.51 -1.51 -12.43
N ILE A 70 8.22 -1.27 -12.53
CA ILE A 70 7.62 0.06 -12.52
C ILE A 70 6.89 0.39 -11.23
N THR A 71 6.89 -0.57 -10.28
CA THR A 71 6.11 -0.46 -9.06
C THR A 71 7.01 -0.64 -7.84
N GLY A 72 6.92 0.27 -6.89
CA GLY A 72 7.54 0.13 -5.58
C GLY A 72 6.53 -0.43 -4.58
N LEU A 73 6.94 -1.40 -3.76
CA LEU A 73 6.11 -2.00 -2.72
C LEU A 73 6.66 -1.67 -1.33
N LEU A 74 5.82 -1.09 -0.47
CA LEU A 74 6.00 -1.08 0.97
C LEU A 74 5.09 -2.17 1.55
N PRO A 75 5.64 -3.30 2.01
CA PRO A 75 4.84 -4.32 2.66
C PRO A 75 4.41 -3.89 4.07
N TYR A 76 3.42 -4.58 4.63
CA TYR A 76 2.96 -4.36 5.99
C TYR A 76 4.10 -4.42 7.00
N GLU A 77 4.95 -5.46 6.93
CA GLU A 77 6.17 -5.65 7.70
C GLU A 77 7.39 -5.68 6.77
N PRO A 78 8.17 -4.58 6.70
CA PRO A 78 9.41 -4.57 5.93
C PRO A 78 10.45 -5.50 6.54
N TYR A 79 11.12 -6.30 5.69
CA TYR A 79 12.23 -7.15 6.10
C TYR A 79 13.56 -6.43 5.94
N PHE A 80 14.42 -6.56 6.95
CA PHE A 80 15.77 -6.01 6.93
C PHE A 80 16.80 -7.13 7.10
N TYR A 81 17.78 -7.16 6.21
CA TYR A 81 18.88 -8.11 6.30
C TYR A 81 19.74 -7.82 7.53
N PRO A 82 20.14 -8.87 8.29
CA PRO A 82 21.05 -8.71 9.41
C PRO A 82 22.37 -8.04 8.98
N ARG A 83 22.92 -7.21 9.85
CA ARG A 83 24.22 -6.52 9.68
C ARG A 83 24.27 -5.53 8.51
N LEU A 84 23.15 -5.07 7.98
CA LEU A 84 23.11 -3.88 7.14
C LEU A 84 22.72 -2.66 7.99
N THR A 85 23.49 -1.59 7.85
CA THR A 85 23.10 -0.28 8.37
C THR A 85 21.94 0.29 7.58
N GLY A 86 21.27 1.33 8.09
CA GLY A 86 20.20 1.98 7.35
C GLY A 86 20.66 2.50 5.98
N ARG A 87 21.86 3.06 5.93
CA ARG A 87 22.50 3.54 4.68
C ARG A 87 22.72 2.40 3.70
N GLU A 88 23.39 1.35 4.13
CA GLU A 88 23.68 0.17 3.30
C GLU A 88 22.39 -0.51 2.81
N TYR A 89 21.33 -0.51 3.60
CA TYR A 89 20.03 -1.03 3.16
C TYR A 89 19.46 -0.21 1.98
N VAL A 90 19.49 1.12 2.06
CA VAL A 90 19.04 2.00 0.97
C VAL A 90 19.89 1.80 -0.28
N GLU A 91 21.23 1.75 -0.12
CA GLU A 91 22.17 1.50 -1.19
C GLU A 91 21.92 0.14 -1.86
N PHE A 92 21.70 -0.91 -1.06
CA PHE A 92 21.37 -2.25 -1.54
C PHE A 92 20.11 -2.24 -2.41
N CYS A 93 19.04 -1.57 -1.97
CA CYS A 93 17.80 -1.45 -2.73
C CYS A 93 18.00 -0.73 -4.08
N LEU A 94 18.81 0.34 -4.10
CA LEU A 94 19.14 1.08 -5.32
C LEU A 94 20.01 0.27 -6.27
N GLN A 95 21.04 -0.42 -5.75
CA GLN A 95 21.94 -1.26 -6.54
C GLN A 95 21.21 -2.44 -7.19
N ALA A 96 20.26 -3.07 -6.47
CA ALA A 96 19.42 -4.15 -7.02
C ALA A 96 18.66 -3.70 -8.28
N ARG A 97 18.41 -2.41 -8.42
CA ARG A 97 17.76 -1.78 -9.59
C ARG A 97 18.72 -1.03 -10.51
N ARG A 98 20.03 -1.16 -10.29
CA ARG A 98 21.05 -0.43 -11.06
C ARG A 98 20.84 1.09 -11.06
N ARG A 99 20.35 1.64 -9.95
CA ARG A 99 20.16 3.07 -9.76
C ARG A 99 21.35 3.67 -9.01
N PRO A 100 21.78 4.90 -9.35
CA PRO A 100 22.78 5.60 -8.57
C PRO A 100 22.25 5.93 -7.17
N VAL A 101 23.13 5.96 -6.19
CA VAL A 101 22.80 6.40 -4.84
C VAL A 101 22.73 7.92 -4.82
N PRO A 102 21.58 8.54 -4.54
CA PRO A 102 21.47 9.98 -4.40
C PRO A 102 22.07 10.45 -3.07
N ASP A 103 22.23 11.76 -2.90
CA ASP A 103 22.45 12.32 -1.58
C ASP A 103 21.24 12.05 -0.68
N LEU A 104 21.45 11.29 0.39
CA LEU A 104 20.40 10.94 1.35
C LEU A 104 20.20 12.02 2.42
N HIS A 105 21.09 13.03 2.50
CA HIS A 105 21.04 14.04 3.55
C HIS A 105 19.72 14.83 3.58
N PRO A 106 19.18 15.34 2.45
CA PRO A 106 17.91 16.06 2.45
C PRO A 106 16.75 15.21 2.95
N TRP A 107 16.71 13.94 2.54
CA TRP A 107 15.69 13.00 3.00
C TRP A 107 15.83 12.69 4.49
N ASN A 108 17.08 12.55 4.95
CA ASN A 108 17.33 12.21 6.36
C ASN A 108 17.08 13.38 7.31
N GLN A 109 17.17 14.62 6.83
CA GLN A 109 16.70 15.78 7.60
C GLN A 109 15.19 15.74 7.90
N LEU A 110 14.39 15.08 7.03
CA LEU A 110 12.96 14.94 7.23
C LEU A 110 12.58 13.69 8.05
N LEU A 111 13.33 12.61 7.91
CA LEU A 111 12.98 11.31 8.49
C LEU A 111 13.70 11.01 9.79
N GLU A 112 14.81 11.71 10.07
CA GLU A 112 15.61 11.65 11.31
C GLU A 112 16.06 10.23 11.68
N LEU A 113 16.65 9.52 10.71
CA LEU A 113 17.10 8.14 10.88
C LEU A 113 18.60 8.08 11.22
N PRO A 114 19.03 7.24 12.17
CA PRO A 114 20.45 6.98 12.44
C PRO A 114 21.02 6.03 11.35
N LEU A 115 21.24 6.57 10.14
CA LEU A 115 21.57 5.77 8.94
C LEU A 115 22.82 4.90 9.08
N ASP A 116 23.71 5.21 10.03
CA ASP A 116 24.95 4.47 10.24
C ASP A 116 24.84 3.39 11.34
N GLN A 117 23.63 3.18 11.91
CA GLN A 117 23.30 2.07 12.81
C GLN A 117 22.65 0.90 12.04
N TYR A 118 22.71 -0.31 12.60
CA TYR A 118 22.08 -1.48 11.98
C TYR A 118 20.57 -1.34 11.92
N ALA A 119 19.98 -1.58 10.74
CA ALA A 119 18.55 -1.48 10.52
C ALA A 119 17.72 -2.46 11.38
N THR A 120 18.31 -3.59 11.79
CA THR A 120 17.68 -4.56 12.70
C THR A 120 17.38 -3.97 14.08
N ASP A 121 18.19 -3.01 14.52
CA ASP A 121 18.10 -2.41 15.86
C ASP A 121 17.12 -1.22 15.92
N TYR A 122 16.55 -0.86 14.78
CA TYR A 122 15.57 0.20 14.66
C TYR A 122 14.25 -0.18 15.35
N SER A 123 13.58 0.81 15.94
CA SER A 123 12.18 0.66 16.36
C SER A 123 11.27 0.36 15.17
N ALA A 124 10.06 -0.10 15.42
CA ALA A 124 9.08 -0.39 14.35
C ALA A 124 8.81 0.83 13.46
N GLY A 125 8.66 2.02 14.07
CA GLY A 125 8.48 3.28 13.33
C GLY A 125 9.72 3.65 12.50
N MET A 126 10.92 3.51 13.05
CA MET A 126 12.15 3.76 12.30
C MET A 126 12.34 2.78 11.14
N LYS A 127 12.00 1.50 11.33
CA LYS A 127 11.99 0.49 10.26
C LYS A 127 11.04 0.88 9.12
N LYS A 128 9.85 1.36 9.47
CA LYS A 128 8.88 1.84 8.48
C LYS A 128 9.40 3.08 7.73
N LYS A 129 9.94 4.07 8.44
CA LYS A 129 10.58 5.25 7.84
C LYS A 129 11.75 4.87 6.92
N LEU A 130 12.60 3.90 7.31
CA LEU A 130 13.72 3.44 6.48
C LEU A 130 13.24 2.74 5.20
N ALA A 131 12.25 1.87 5.31
CA ALA A 131 11.65 1.22 4.13
C ALA A 131 11.00 2.25 3.19
N LEU A 132 10.33 3.27 3.73
CA LEU A 132 9.81 4.40 2.95
C LEU A 132 10.94 5.18 2.28
N LEU A 133 12.02 5.52 2.98
CA LEU A 133 13.17 6.19 2.39
C LEU A 133 13.71 5.40 1.20
N ALA A 134 14.00 4.11 1.40
CA ALA A 134 14.50 3.24 0.35
C ALA A 134 13.55 3.16 -0.86
N LEU A 135 12.23 3.24 -0.63
CA LEU A 135 11.23 3.24 -1.68
C LEU A 135 11.20 4.57 -2.44
N LEU A 136 11.18 5.69 -1.72
CA LEU A 136 11.01 7.04 -2.28
C LEU A 136 12.18 7.46 -3.16
N VAL A 137 13.42 7.11 -2.79
CA VAL A 137 14.63 7.46 -3.55
C VAL A 137 14.78 6.68 -4.87
N GLN A 138 13.93 5.67 -5.11
CA GLN A 138 13.97 4.86 -6.33
C GLN A 138 13.10 5.42 -7.46
N ASP A 139 12.26 6.42 -7.20
CA ASP A 139 11.44 7.14 -8.20
C ASP A 139 10.59 6.19 -9.08
N PHE A 140 9.69 5.47 -8.43
CA PHE A 140 8.76 4.56 -9.12
C PHE A 140 7.57 5.31 -9.72
N PRO A 141 7.12 4.96 -10.94
CA PRO A 141 5.85 5.46 -11.50
C PRO A 141 4.62 5.09 -10.69
N PHE A 142 4.68 3.94 -10.00
CA PHE A 142 3.60 3.46 -9.15
C PHE A 142 4.12 3.02 -7.79
N LEU A 143 3.37 3.33 -6.74
CA LEU A 143 3.63 2.87 -5.37
C LEU A 143 2.46 2.03 -4.85
N ILE A 144 2.78 0.92 -4.20
CA ILE A 144 1.84 0.08 -3.47
C ILE A 144 2.26 0.09 -2.01
N LEU A 145 1.39 0.57 -1.13
CA LEU A 145 1.71 0.79 0.28
C LEU A 145 0.72 0.02 1.16
N ASP A 146 1.19 -1.05 1.81
CA ASP A 146 0.34 -1.84 2.71
C ASP A 146 0.42 -1.29 4.13
N GLU A 147 -0.66 -0.62 4.57
CA GLU A 147 -0.80 0.04 5.87
C GLU A 147 0.39 0.99 6.18
N PRO A 148 0.67 1.98 5.32
CA PRO A 148 1.88 2.80 5.44
C PRO A 148 1.93 3.66 6.71
N PHE A 149 0.78 4.01 7.28
CA PHE A 149 0.65 4.86 8.45
C PHE A 149 0.75 4.11 9.77
N ASN A 150 0.65 2.79 9.75
CA ASN A 150 0.69 1.97 10.96
C ASN A 150 2.08 1.98 11.60
N GLY A 151 2.13 2.27 12.91
CA GLY A 151 3.37 2.31 13.68
C GLY A 151 4.20 3.61 13.54
N LEU A 152 3.71 4.60 12.79
CA LEU A 152 4.30 5.93 12.74
C LEU A 152 3.68 6.83 13.82
N ASP A 153 4.48 7.76 14.34
CA ASP A 153 4.00 8.84 15.21
C ASP A 153 3.20 9.89 14.41
N LEU A 154 2.62 10.87 15.11
CA LEU A 154 1.77 11.89 14.49
C LEU A 154 2.54 12.73 13.46
N GLU A 155 3.77 13.12 13.77
CA GLU A 155 4.60 13.96 12.90
C GLU A 155 4.98 13.22 11.60
N ALA A 156 5.44 11.97 11.72
CA ALA A 156 5.76 11.13 10.59
C ALA A 156 4.52 10.82 9.73
N ASN A 157 3.34 10.67 10.33
CA ASN A 157 2.08 10.49 9.61
C ASN A 157 1.72 11.73 8.79
N LEU A 158 1.83 12.93 9.35
CA LEU A 158 1.58 14.19 8.64
C LEU A 158 2.59 14.38 7.49
N LEU A 159 3.86 14.13 7.75
CA LEU A 159 4.91 14.19 6.74
C LEU A 159 4.65 13.20 5.59
N LEU A 160 4.31 11.95 5.92
CA LEU A 160 4.01 10.95 4.90
C LEU A 160 2.81 11.34 4.04
N LYS A 161 1.73 11.85 4.62
CA LYS A 161 0.57 12.36 3.86
C LYS A 161 0.98 13.43 2.85
N GLU A 162 1.80 14.38 3.28
CA GLU A 162 2.29 15.46 2.41
C GLU A 162 3.20 14.91 1.30
N ILE A 163 4.10 13.98 1.59
CA ILE A 163 4.94 13.30 0.60
C ILE A 163 4.06 12.60 -0.44
N LEU A 164 3.06 11.83 -0.03
CA LEU A 164 2.18 11.11 -0.95
C LEU A 164 1.38 12.05 -1.86
N LYS A 165 0.85 13.15 -1.32
CA LYS A 165 0.18 14.19 -2.12
C LYS A 165 1.12 14.79 -3.17
N ARG A 166 2.36 15.13 -2.80
CA ARG A 166 3.35 15.67 -3.74
C ARG A 166 3.77 14.68 -4.82
N LEU A 167 3.89 13.40 -4.48
CA LEU A 167 4.19 12.35 -5.46
C LEU A 167 3.03 12.17 -6.45
N ARG A 168 1.78 12.14 -5.97
CA ARG A 168 0.59 12.16 -6.82
C ARG A 168 0.61 13.34 -7.79
N ASP A 169 0.87 14.54 -7.29
CA ASP A 169 0.88 15.78 -8.10
C ASP A 169 1.99 15.77 -9.17
N ARG A 170 3.04 14.97 -8.97
CA ARG A 170 4.12 14.70 -9.95
C ARG A 170 3.78 13.56 -10.92
N GLY A 171 2.61 12.95 -10.79
CA GLY A 171 2.15 11.89 -11.71
C GLY A 171 2.32 10.46 -11.18
N THR A 172 2.82 10.26 -9.95
CA THR A 172 2.92 8.92 -9.36
C THR A 172 1.53 8.37 -9.04
N GLY A 173 1.21 7.16 -9.52
CA GLY A 173 0.01 6.43 -9.11
C GLY A 173 0.26 5.71 -7.79
N ILE A 174 -0.63 5.85 -6.81
CA ILE A 174 -0.43 5.30 -5.46
C ILE A 174 -1.63 4.45 -5.06
N LEU A 175 -1.41 3.16 -4.82
CA LEU A 175 -2.37 2.28 -4.15
C LEU A 175 -1.96 2.15 -2.69
N LEU A 176 -2.86 2.48 -1.77
CA LEU A 176 -2.59 2.29 -0.35
C LEU A 176 -3.74 1.57 0.36
N THR A 177 -3.40 0.68 1.28
CA THR A 177 -4.37 0.14 2.21
C THR A 177 -4.39 0.94 3.50
N SER A 178 -5.54 1.06 4.12
CA SER A 178 -5.68 1.56 5.49
C SER A 178 -6.92 0.97 6.14
N HIS A 179 -6.82 0.70 7.43
CA HIS A 179 -7.96 0.41 8.29
C HIS A 179 -8.47 1.68 9.01
N ILE A 180 -7.74 2.80 8.91
CA ILE A 180 -8.12 4.11 9.45
C ILE A 180 -8.75 4.94 8.34
N LEU A 181 -10.08 4.93 8.30
CA LEU A 181 -10.84 5.56 7.23
C LEU A 181 -10.55 7.06 7.09
N GLY A 182 -10.51 7.79 8.21
CA GLY A 182 -10.23 9.23 8.21
C GLY A 182 -8.90 9.60 7.56
N THR A 183 -7.85 8.81 7.80
CA THR A 183 -6.54 9.06 7.17
C THR A 183 -6.60 8.86 5.66
N LEU A 184 -7.34 7.84 5.21
CA LEU A 184 -7.47 7.52 3.80
C LEU A 184 -8.30 8.58 3.06
N THR A 185 -9.46 8.95 3.59
CA THR A 185 -10.36 9.93 2.96
C THR A 185 -9.77 11.34 2.88
N GLU A 186 -8.76 11.65 3.71
CA GLU A 186 -8.05 12.92 3.70
C GLU A 186 -7.10 13.09 2.50
N ILE A 187 -6.58 11.99 1.95
CA ILE A 187 -5.54 12.04 0.91
C ILE A 187 -5.92 11.31 -0.39
N ALA A 188 -6.86 10.38 -0.36
CA ALA A 188 -7.23 9.58 -1.52
C ALA A 188 -8.15 10.35 -2.47
N ASP A 189 -7.99 10.11 -3.77
CA ASP A 189 -8.84 10.63 -4.85
C ASP A 189 -9.99 9.66 -5.14
N GLU A 190 -9.78 8.38 -4.88
CA GLU A 190 -10.76 7.30 -5.06
C GLU A 190 -10.49 6.17 -4.06
N ALA A 191 -11.50 5.38 -3.77
CA ALA A 191 -11.39 4.22 -2.88
C ALA A 191 -12.18 3.02 -3.39
N THR A 192 -11.68 1.82 -3.06
CA THR A 192 -12.37 0.55 -3.32
C THR A 192 -12.58 -0.19 -2.02
N VAL A 193 -13.80 -0.63 -1.77
CA VAL A 193 -14.15 -1.47 -0.62
C VAL A 193 -14.12 -2.92 -1.04
N LEU A 194 -13.29 -3.71 -0.36
CA LEU A 194 -13.13 -5.16 -0.53
C LEU A 194 -13.79 -5.90 0.64
N VAL A 195 -14.75 -6.77 0.33
CA VAL A 195 -15.45 -7.60 1.34
C VAL A 195 -15.46 -9.05 0.86
N GLY A 196 -14.97 -9.97 1.67
CA GLY A 196 -14.97 -11.40 1.35
C GLY A 196 -14.33 -11.75 0.01
N GLY A 197 -13.27 -11.03 -0.37
CA GLY A 197 -12.55 -11.23 -1.64
C GLY A 197 -13.25 -10.65 -2.87
N ARG A 198 -14.28 -9.83 -2.72
CA ARG A 198 -14.99 -9.16 -3.82
C ARG A 198 -14.96 -7.66 -3.67
N VAL A 199 -14.91 -6.95 -4.79
CA VAL A 199 -15.17 -5.51 -4.80
C VAL A 199 -16.65 -5.30 -4.51
N GLN A 200 -16.95 -4.62 -3.41
CA GLN A 200 -18.31 -4.24 -3.06
C GLN A 200 -18.71 -2.96 -3.77
N ARG A 201 -17.85 -1.94 -3.71
CA ARG A 201 -18.11 -0.63 -4.33
C ARG A 201 -16.80 0.14 -4.55
N HIS A 202 -16.81 0.96 -5.60
CA HIS A 202 -15.82 2.02 -5.83
C HIS A 202 -16.43 3.36 -5.43
N TYR A 203 -15.63 4.24 -4.86
CA TYR A 203 -16.02 5.58 -4.42
C TYR A 203 -15.06 6.61 -5.02
N ALA A 204 -15.60 7.66 -5.62
CA ALA A 204 -14.84 8.87 -5.89
C ALA A 204 -14.72 9.71 -4.59
N ALA A 205 -13.75 10.62 -4.52
CA ALA A 205 -13.56 11.48 -3.35
C ALA A 205 -14.83 12.24 -2.94
N THR A 206 -15.66 12.63 -3.90
CA THR A 206 -16.95 13.31 -3.67
C THR A 206 -17.98 12.44 -2.94
N GLU A 207 -17.80 11.11 -2.93
CA GLU A 207 -18.70 10.14 -2.30
C GLU A 207 -18.21 9.69 -0.92
N PHE A 208 -17.05 10.15 -0.44
CA PHE A 208 -16.47 9.71 0.84
C PHE A 208 -17.35 10.04 2.05
N GLY A 209 -18.25 11.01 1.96
CA GLY A 209 -19.22 11.29 3.01
C GLY A 209 -20.19 10.13 3.31
N THR A 210 -20.42 9.23 2.35
CA THR A 210 -21.28 8.03 2.53
C THR A 210 -20.49 6.77 2.85
N LEU A 211 -19.19 6.77 2.59
CA LEU A 211 -18.32 5.62 2.69
C LEU A 211 -18.31 4.98 4.10
N GLU A 212 -18.27 5.80 5.15
CA GLU A 212 -18.27 5.31 6.53
C GLU A 212 -19.62 4.63 6.88
N ALA A 213 -20.73 5.25 6.49
CA ALA A 213 -22.06 4.68 6.72
C ALA A 213 -22.25 3.36 5.96
N ASP A 214 -21.79 3.30 4.70
CA ASP A 214 -21.87 2.09 3.89
C ASP A 214 -20.99 0.96 4.45
N LEU A 215 -19.79 1.28 4.96
CA LEU A 215 -18.91 0.32 5.64
C LEU A 215 -19.53 -0.20 6.94
N LEU A 216 -20.09 0.68 7.74
CA LEU A 216 -20.79 0.30 8.97
C LEU A 216 -21.97 -0.64 8.66
N ALA A 217 -22.75 -0.33 7.64
CA ALA A 217 -23.85 -1.18 7.20
C ALA A 217 -23.37 -2.57 6.73
N ALA A 218 -22.28 -2.60 5.95
CA ALA A 218 -21.71 -3.85 5.42
C ALA A 218 -21.04 -4.73 6.47
N LEU A 219 -20.34 -4.12 7.45
CA LEU A 219 -19.59 -4.86 8.47
C LEU A 219 -20.43 -5.19 9.71
N HIS A 220 -21.43 -4.37 10.03
CA HIS A 220 -22.22 -4.51 11.26
C HIS A 220 -23.53 -5.26 11.07
N GLY A 221 -24.01 -5.43 9.84
CA GLY A 221 -25.30 -6.10 9.60
C GLY A 221 -25.37 -7.49 10.26
N GLU A 222 -24.32 -8.30 10.14
CA GLU A 222 -24.24 -9.62 10.76
C GLU A 222 -23.95 -9.57 12.28
N LYS A 223 -22.97 -8.76 12.69
CA LYS A 223 -22.55 -8.70 14.11
C LYS A 223 -23.55 -7.99 15.01
N LEU A 224 -24.20 -6.92 14.53
CA LEU A 224 -25.27 -6.24 15.26
C LEU A 224 -26.53 -7.10 15.35
N GLY A 225 -26.83 -7.89 14.33
CA GLY A 225 -27.89 -8.92 14.40
C GLY A 225 -27.61 -9.94 15.49
N GLN A 226 -26.39 -10.46 15.57
CA GLN A 226 -25.96 -11.39 16.61
C GLN A 226 -25.95 -10.76 18.01
N LEU A 227 -25.46 -9.51 18.14
CA LEU A 227 -25.45 -8.79 19.41
C LEU A 227 -26.87 -8.54 19.94
N ARG A 228 -27.81 -8.14 19.05
CA ARG A 228 -29.23 -7.98 19.42
C ARG A 228 -29.91 -9.27 19.81
N ALA A 229 -29.42 -10.42 19.36
CA ALA A 229 -29.94 -11.73 19.77
C ALA A 229 -29.35 -12.22 21.10
N LEU A 230 -28.23 -11.61 21.55
CA LEU A 230 -27.56 -11.93 22.80
C LEU A 230 -27.97 -11.03 23.99
N LEU A 231 -28.47 -9.81 23.69
CA LEU A 231 -28.95 -8.80 24.66
C LEU A 231 -30.45 -8.61 24.57
#